data_327dd059c3feb2c628ca87d63a8e55c4
#
_entry.id   327dd059c3feb2c628ca87d63a8e55c4
#
_cell.length_a   1.000
_cell.length_b   1.000
_cell.length_c   1.000
_cell.angle_alpha   90.00
_cell.angle_beta   90.00
_cell.angle_gamma   90.00
#
_symmetry.space_group_name_H-M   'P 1'
#
loop_
_entity.id
_entity.type
_entity.pdbx_description
1 polymer ?
#
loop_
_entity_poly.entity_id
_entity_poly.type
_entity_poly.pdbx_seq_one_letter_code
_entity_poly.pdbx_strand_id
1 'polypeptide(L)' 'MAIGNAVQRGDWVYIYDEKGQQLANVFAASSGKDDGLKGYTSSTVNVRRGDWIYTYDEKGQQISSTFAR' A
#
# COMPACT_ATOMS: atom_id res chain seq x y z
N MET A 1 -10.28 2.68 11.49
CA MET A 1 -11.23 2.79 10.39
C MET A 1 -10.88 1.81 9.30
N ALA A 2 -11.85 1.32 8.58
CA ALA A 2 -11.59 0.33 7.54
C ALA A 2 -11.11 0.99 6.26
N ILE A 3 -10.19 0.31 5.57
CA ILE A 3 -9.71 0.74 4.27
C ILE A 3 -10.79 0.42 3.24
N GLY A 4 -11.21 1.43 2.50
CA GLY A 4 -12.20 1.25 1.43
C GLY A 4 -11.59 1.33 0.04
N ASN A 5 -10.38 1.88 -0.06
CA ASN A 5 -9.71 2.00 -1.34
C ASN A 5 -8.23 2.31 -1.14
N ALA A 6 -7.43 1.97 -2.13
CA ALA A 6 -6.03 2.35 -2.17
C ALA A 6 -5.66 2.66 -3.63
N VAL A 7 -5.04 3.81 -3.84
CA VAL A 7 -4.74 4.30 -5.19
C VAL A 7 -3.27 4.69 -5.27
N GLN A 8 -2.58 4.21 -6.29
CA GLN A 8 -1.21 4.61 -6.54
C GLN A 8 -1.17 5.78 -7.50
N ARG A 9 -0.40 6.80 -7.13
CA ARG A 9 -0.12 7.95 -7.98
C ARG A 9 1.38 8.19 -7.99
N GLY A 10 2.02 7.90 -9.11
CA GLY A 10 3.47 8.01 -9.18
C GLY A 10 4.14 7.07 -8.20
N ASP A 11 4.96 7.61 -7.32
CA ASP A 11 5.71 6.83 -6.33
C ASP A 11 4.97 6.68 -5.00
N TRP A 12 3.73 7.14 -4.91
CA TRP A 12 2.98 7.13 -3.65
C TRP A 12 1.70 6.35 -3.77
N VAL A 13 1.34 5.64 -2.70
CA VAL A 13 0.05 4.98 -2.57
C VAL A 13 -0.75 5.73 -1.51
N TYR A 14 -1.96 6.14 -1.87
CA TYR A 14 -2.87 6.85 -0.98
C TYR A 14 -3.93 5.88 -0.49
N ILE A 15 -4.13 5.85 0.80
CA ILE A 15 -5.06 4.93 1.46
C ILE A 15 -6.28 5.70 1.91
N TYR A 16 -7.46 5.25 1.50
CA TYR A 16 -8.73 5.93 1.80
C TYR A 16 -9.63 5.00 2.60
N ASP A 17 -10.49 5.60 3.43
CA ASP A 17 -11.49 4.84 4.15
C ASP A 17 -12.70 4.58 3.25
N GLU A 18 -13.73 3.96 3.83
CA GLU A 18 -14.95 3.60 3.09
C GLU A 18 -15.73 4.82 2.63
N LYS A 19 -15.50 5.97 3.25
CA LYS A 19 -16.17 7.22 2.91
C LYS A 19 -15.38 8.08 1.94
N GLY A 20 -14.21 7.60 1.53
CA GLY A 20 -13.36 8.34 0.60
C GLY A 20 -12.43 9.35 1.26
N GLN A 21 -12.30 9.34 2.57
CA GLN A 21 -11.37 10.21 3.28
C GLN A 21 -9.99 9.56 3.34
N GLN A 22 -8.96 10.33 3.09
CA GLN A 22 -7.60 9.82 3.11
C GLN A 22 -7.18 9.48 4.54
N LEU A 23 -6.79 8.21 4.73
CA LEU A 23 -6.29 7.75 6.02
C LEU A 23 -4.78 7.94 6.15
N ALA A 24 -4.05 7.63 5.07
CA ALA A 24 -2.60 7.67 5.10
C ALA A 24 -2.07 7.62 3.67
N ASN A 25 -0.74 7.78 3.55
CA ASN A 25 -0.07 7.52 2.29
C ASN A 25 1.25 6.83 2.58
N VAL A 26 1.70 5.97 1.66
CA VAL A 26 2.95 5.25 1.79
C VAL A 26 3.76 5.38 0.51
N PHE A 27 5.08 5.40 0.64
CA PHE A 27 5.98 5.50 -0.50
C PHE A 27 6.11 4.14 -1.16
N ALA A 28 5.81 4.06 -2.45
CA ALA A 28 5.82 2.80 -3.19
C ALA A 28 7.06 2.63 -4.06
N ALA A 29 7.78 3.69 -4.35
CA ALA A 29 9.01 3.67 -5.14
C ALA A 29 8.87 2.82 -6.40
N SER A 30 7.91 3.13 -7.25
CA SER A 30 7.57 2.30 -8.41
C SER A 30 8.61 2.44 -9.51
N SER A 31 9.79 1.91 -9.29
CA SER A 31 10.89 1.96 -10.23
C SER A 31 10.92 0.76 -11.16
N GLY A 32 10.22 -0.31 -10.82
CA GLY A 32 10.19 -1.52 -11.61
C GLY A 32 8.81 -1.77 -12.19
N LYS A 33 8.76 -2.65 -13.17
CA LYS A 33 7.54 -3.01 -13.88
C LYS A 33 6.47 -3.59 -12.95
N ASP A 34 6.92 -4.40 -11.98
CA ASP A 34 6.02 -5.08 -11.06
C ASP A 34 5.94 -4.43 -9.69
N ASP A 35 6.59 -3.28 -9.53
CA ASP A 35 6.59 -2.56 -8.26
C ASP A 35 5.29 -1.76 -8.09
N GLY A 36 4.98 -1.45 -6.84
CA GLY A 36 3.87 -0.59 -6.51
C GLY A 36 2.76 -1.33 -5.79
N LEU A 37 1.58 -0.75 -5.81
CA LEU A 37 0.42 -1.31 -5.13
C LEU A 37 0.00 -2.65 -5.72
N LYS A 38 -0.11 -3.66 -4.87
CA LYS A 38 -0.54 -5.00 -5.29
C LYS A 38 -1.95 -5.34 -4.83
N GLY A 39 -2.42 -4.72 -3.78
CA GLY A 39 -3.76 -4.98 -3.30
C GLY A 39 -3.95 -4.47 -1.89
N TYR A 40 -5.16 -4.62 -1.38
CA TYR A 40 -5.47 -4.19 -0.04
C TYR A 40 -6.62 -5.02 0.52
N THR A 41 -6.70 -5.02 1.85
CA THR A 41 -7.84 -5.57 2.59
C THR A 41 -8.47 -4.44 3.39
N SER A 42 -9.44 -4.74 4.22
CA SER A 42 -10.06 -3.72 5.06
C SER A 42 -9.11 -3.14 6.11
N SER A 43 -7.99 -3.80 6.38
CA SER A 43 -7.06 -3.36 7.42
C SER A 43 -5.62 -3.25 6.97
N THR A 44 -5.29 -3.67 5.74
CA THR A 44 -3.90 -3.68 5.25
C THR A 44 -3.79 -3.25 3.79
N VAL A 45 -2.60 -2.78 3.43
CA VAL A 45 -2.25 -2.46 2.05
C VAL A 45 -0.92 -3.14 1.74
N ASN A 46 -0.85 -3.79 0.59
CA ASN A 46 0.35 -4.50 0.14
C ASN A 46 1.01 -3.74 -1.00
N VAL A 47 2.29 -3.43 -0.83
CA VAL A 47 3.09 -2.69 -1.80
C VAL A 47 4.35 -3.48 -2.11
N ARG A 48 4.62 -3.71 -3.39
CA ARG A 48 5.84 -4.40 -3.81
C ARG A 48 6.93 -3.39 -4.12
N ARG A 49 8.12 -3.66 -3.58
CA ARG A 49 9.34 -2.90 -3.92
C ARG A 49 10.46 -3.90 -4.17
N GLY A 50 10.87 -4.03 -5.42
CA GLY A 50 11.86 -5.02 -5.79
C GLY A 50 11.36 -6.44 -5.56
N ASP A 51 12.08 -7.22 -4.78
CA ASP A 51 11.74 -8.61 -4.50
C ASP A 51 10.92 -8.78 -3.21
N TRP A 52 10.47 -7.68 -2.63
CA TRP A 52 9.75 -7.71 -1.35
C TRP A 52 8.37 -7.10 -1.47
N ILE A 53 7.42 -7.71 -0.77
CA ILE A 53 6.09 -7.12 -0.58
C ILE A 53 6.00 -6.63 0.85
N TYR A 54 5.72 -5.35 1.01
CA TYR A 54 5.58 -4.71 2.31
C TYR A 54 4.11 -4.52 2.61
N THR A 55 3.70 -4.92 3.81
CA THR A 55 2.32 -4.78 4.26
C THR A 55 2.23 -3.64 5.25
N TYR A 56 1.32 -2.71 4.98
CA TYR A 56 1.09 -1.54 5.82
C TYR A 56 -0.31 -1.61 6.42
N ASP A 57 -0.45 -1.04 7.61
CA ASP A 57 -1.75 -0.94 8.24
C ASP A 57 -2.50 0.31 7.71
N GLU A 58 -3.69 0.55 8.26
CA GLU A 58 -4.52 1.68 7.84
C GLU A 58 -3.93 3.03 8.21
N LYS A 59 -2.93 3.06 9.08
CA LYS A 59 -2.24 4.28 9.47
C LYS A 59 -0.97 4.52 8.65
N GLY A 60 -0.67 3.62 7.71
CA GLY A 60 0.52 3.73 6.88
C GLY A 60 1.78 3.20 7.54
N GLN A 61 1.66 2.45 8.62
CA GLN A 61 2.80 1.85 9.30
C GLN A 61 3.06 0.46 8.76
N GLN A 62 4.33 0.17 8.46
CA GLN A 62 4.70 -1.16 7.99
C GLN A 62 4.57 -2.18 9.12
N ILE A 63 3.80 -3.22 8.87
CA ILE A 63 3.58 -4.26 9.86
C ILE A 63 4.25 -5.58 9.50
N SER A 64 4.58 -5.79 8.24
CA SER A 64 5.32 -6.99 7.84
C SER A 64 5.96 -6.79 6.48
N SER A 65 6.85 -7.71 6.12
CA SER A 65 7.42 -7.78 4.79
C SER A 65 7.57 -9.24 4.40
N THR A 66 7.35 -9.53 3.12
CA THR A 66 7.41 -10.89 2.60
C THR A 66 8.26 -10.91 1.35
N PHE A 67 9.17 -11.87 1.27
CA PHE A 67 9.98 -12.03 0.08
C PHE A 67 9.11 -12.63 -1.02
N ALA A 68 9.04 -11.93 -2.16
CA ALA A 68 8.06 -12.25 -3.19
C ALA A 68 8.69 -12.79 -4.48
N ARG A 69 9.90 -13.21 -4.40
CA ARG A 69 10.61 -13.66 -5.58
C ARG A 69 10.20 -15.06 -6.02
#